data_bd77029d8f798f87e80ac3016dde91e9
#
_entry.id   bd77029d8f798f87e80ac3016dde91e9
#
_cell.length_a   1.000
_cell.length_b   1.000
_cell.length_c   1.000
_cell.angle_alpha   90.00
_cell.angle_beta   90.00
_cell.angle_gamma   90.00
#
_symmetry.space_group_name_H-M   'P 1'
#
loop_
_entity.id
_entity.type
_entity.pdbx_description
1 polymer ?
#
loop_
_entity_poly.entity_id
_entity_poly.type
_entity_poly.pdbx_seq_one_letter_code
_entity_poly.pdbx_strand_id
1 'polypeptide(L)'
;MPLHTPQPVWRYAVFQISAACLAICLVLALLAGQLGWFPRLVAVHLAVDLSGSTYQSSLANFNKPGTIMAQEIEAVQAYATRNARLSQPNLISVSGFASSVVPITNGFSSDPQEITRAINQVVQPSLVNRIGGGTNMNLAVENGLSTLKTQPTLCTEMLVITDGVFNINPEIIEQVQAHNVRLNFLIVGQPLTAEINQWANQTGGIALEVSPSSITELLSEEVFERFNANPLVPLFYGFAFISFMWMMLLPLERFFNQALRIRIDYASKVSVYNAIFWTIATPIYLIASGLFNPFQSC
;
A
#
# COMPACT_ATOMS: atom_id res chain seq x y z
N MET A 1 29.27 33.81 -46.94
CA MET A 1 28.10 33.08 -46.45
C MET A 1 27.98 33.36 -44.95
N PRO A 2 26.90 33.93 -44.44
CA PRO A 2 26.74 34.12 -43.00
C PRO A 2 26.64 32.75 -42.32
N LEU A 3 27.58 32.48 -41.41
CA LEU A 3 27.55 31.33 -40.52
C LEU A 3 26.24 31.39 -39.74
N HIS A 4 25.25 30.53 -40.06
CA HIS A 4 24.08 30.34 -39.25
C HIS A 4 24.54 29.88 -37.87
N THR A 5 24.56 30.80 -36.91
CA THR A 5 24.76 30.43 -35.49
C THR A 5 23.63 29.49 -35.10
N PRO A 6 23.91 28.29 -34.59
CA PRO A 6 22.87 27.35 -34.24
C PRO A 6 21.95 27.96 -33.19
N GLN A 7 20.65 27.95 -33.48
CA GLN A 7 19.66 28.52 -32.56
C GLN A 7 19.77 27.85 -31.16
N PRO A 8 19.52 28.59 -30.07
CA PRO A 8 19.56 28.03 -28.74
C PRO A 8 18.51 26.93 -28.58
N VAL A 9 18.79 25.91 -27.78
CA VAL A 9 17.99 24.68 -27.63
C VAL A 9 16.54 24.98 -27.24
N TRP A 10 16.33 25.97 -26.38
CA TRP A 10 15.00 26.38 -25.89
C TRP A 10 14.06 26.97 -26.94
N ARG A 11 14.51 27.27 -28.16
CA ARG A 11 13.66 27.76 -29.25
C ARG A 11 13.05 26.62 -30.08
N TYR A 12 13.50 25.40 -29.90
CA TYR A 12 12.93 24.26 -30.63
C TYR A 12 11.63 23.77 -29.98
N ALA A 13 10.62 23.52 -30.79
CA ALA A 13 9.29 23.06 -30.33
C ALA A 13 9.38 21.78 -29.49
N VAL A 14 10.22 20.83 -29.88
CA VAL A 14 10.44 19.57 -29.12
C VAL A 14 10.88 19.85 -27.69
N PHE A 15 11.80 20.79 -27.49
CA PHE A 15 12.26 21.17 -26.16
C PHE A 15 11.14 21.86 -25.37
N GLN A 16 10.43 22.82 -25.98
CA GLN A 16 9.37 23.59 -25.30
C GLN A 16 8.19 22.69 -24.88
N ILE A 17 7.74 21.80 -25.78
CA ILE A 17 6.64 20.87 -25.49
C ILE A 17 7.04 19.92 -24.37
N SER A 18 8.23 19.31 -24.46
CA SER A 18 8.71 18.38 -23.43
C SER A 18 8.91 19.08 -22.09
N ALA A 19 9.42 20.30 -22.06
CA ALA A 19 9.57 21.11 -20.83
C ALA A 19 8.20 21.44 -20.20
N ALA A 20 7.20 21.81 -21.03
CA ALA A 20 5.85 22.05 -20.55
C ALA A 20 5.20 20.78 -19.98
N CYS A 21 5.32 19.64 -20.68
CA CYS A 21 4.81 18.36 -20.19
C CYS A 21 5.50 17.95 -18.87
N LEU A 22 6.82 18.12 -18.77
CA LEU A 22 7.57 17.87 -17.54
C LEU A 22 7.02 18.71 -16.38
N ALA A 23 6.86 20.02 -16.58
CA ALA A 23 6.35 20.92 -15.56
C ALA A 23 4.93 20.53 -15.12
N ILE A 24 4.05 20.22 -16.06
CA ILE A 24 2.66 19.79 -15.78
C ILE A 24 2.68 18.49 -14.97
N CYS A 25 3.45 17.48 -15.38
CA CYS A 25 3.53 16.20 -14.67
C CYS A 25 4.08 16.36 -13.25
N LEU A 26 5.09 17.21 -13.03
CA LEU A 26 5.63 17.50 -11.70
C LEU A 26 4.59 18.23 -10.81
N VAL A 27 3.85 19.19 -11.37
CA VAL A 27 2.76 19.87 -10.64
C VAL A 27 1.66 18.86 -10.27
N LEU A 28 1.25 18.00 -11.20
CA LEU A 28 0.25 16.96 -10.92
C LEU A 28 0.73 15.96 -9.86
N ALA A 29 2.00 15.56 -9.90
CA ALA A 29 2.59 14.70 -8.87
C ALA A 29 2.58 15.36 -7.48
N LEU A 30 2.90 16.66 -7.40
CA LEU A 30 2.83 17.43 -6.16
C LEU A 30 1.40 17.58 -5.64
N LEU A 31 0.44 17.90 -6.52
CA LEU A 31 -0.97 18.02 -6.17
C LEU A 31 -1.54 16.66 -5.68
N ALA A 32 -1.20 15.57 -6.34
CA ALA A 32 -1.63 14.25 -5.94
C ALA A 32 -0.99 13.78 -4.63
N GLY A 33 0.31 14.06 -4.42
CA GLY A 33 1.06 13.59 -3.26
C GLY A 33 0.87 14.45 -2.01
N GLN A 34 1.00 15.79 -2.13
CA GLN A 34 0.99 16.68 -0.95
C GLN A 34 -0.37 17.26 -0.63
N LEU A 35 -1.17 17.59 -1.65
CA LEU A 35 -2.50 18.19 -1.44
C LEU A 35 -3.62 17.14 -1.41
N GLY A 36 -3.29 15.84 -1.56
CA GLY A 36 -4.27 14.77 -1.54
C GLY A 36 -5.30 14.85 -2.67
N TRP A 37 -4.95 15.45 -3.80
CA TRP A 37 -5.81 15.45 -4.97
C TRP A 37 -5.93 14.01 -5.49
N PHE A 38 -7.14 13.61 -5.82
CA PHE A 38 -7.49 12.22 -6.15
C PHE A 38 -7.29 11.26 -4.96
N PRO A 39 -7.95 11.52 -3.81
CA PRO A 39 -7.83 10.66 -2.65
C PRO A 39 -8.34 9.26 -2.99
N ARG A 40 -7.63 8.27 -2.49
CA ARG A 40 -8.05 6.89 -2.57
C ARG A 40 -8.96 6.59 -1.38
N LEU A 41 -10.19 6.23 -1.62
CA LEU A 41 -11.10 5.79 -0.57
C LEU A 41 -10.88 4.30 -0.32
N VAL A 42 -10.48 3.96 0.89
CA VAL A 42 -10.13 2.59 1.28
C VAL A 42 -11.07 2.11 2.39
N ALA A 43 -11.56 0.88 2.25
CA ALA A 43 -12.19 0.14 3.34
C ALA A 43 -11.17 -0.86 3.90
N VAL A 44 -10.85 -0.74 5.17
CA VAL A 44 -9.87 -1.58 5.86
C VAL A 44 -10.60 -2.46 6.88
N HIS A 45 -10.42 -3.78 6.77
CA HIS A 45 -10.83 -4.71 7.80
C HIS A 45 -9.60 -5.18 8.59
N LEU A 46 -9.60 -4.93 9.90
CA LEU A 46 -8.55 -5.35 10.82
C LEU A 46 -9.02 -6.59 11.59
N ALA A 47 -8.41 -7.73 11.33
CA ALA A 47 -8.65 -8.96 12.09
C ALA A 47 -7.52 -9.13 13.12
N VAL A 48 -7.86 -9.07 14.41
CA VAL A 48 -6.92 -9.10 15.53
C VAL A 48 -6.97 -10.47 16.20
N ASP A 49 -5.82 -11.08 16.42
CA ASP A 49 -5.70 -12.37 17.08
C ASP A 49 -5.91 -12.23 18.59
N LEU A 50 -6.96 -12.85 19.10
CA LEU A 50 -7.29 -12.90 20.51
C LEU A 50 -7.16 -14.33 21.05
N SER A 51 -6.31 -15.15 20.43
CA SER A 51 -6.03 -16.53 20.85
C SER A 51 -5.21 -16.60 22.15
N GLY A 52 -5.13 -17.79 22.72
CA GLY A 52 -4.47 -18.00 24.01
C GLY A 52 -2.99 -17.62 24.04
N SER A 53 -2.27 -17.72 22.92
CA SER A 53 -0.85 -17.32 22.80
C SER A 53 -0.63 -15.84 23.10
N THR A 54 -1.51 -14.97 22.61
CA THR A 54 -1.36 -13.50 22.72
C THR A 54 -1.42 -12.98 24.16
N TYR A 55 -1.99 -13.75 25.10
CA TYR A 55 -2.03 -13.44 26.55
C TYR A 55 -1.54 -14.59 27.44
N GLN A 56 -0.68 -15.47 26.87
CA GLN A 56 -0.05 -16.61 27.58
C GLN A 56 -1.05 -17.59 28.21
N SER A 57 -2.22 -17.75 27.59
CA SER A 57 -3.33 -18.63 28.03
C SER A 57 -3.81 -18.40 29.47
N SER A 58 -3.47 -17.27 30.09
CA SER A 58 -3.89 -16.90 31.44
C SER A 58 -4.91 -15.77 31.38
N LEU A 59 -6.15 -16.04 31.79
CA LEU A 59 -7.20 -15.01 31.91
C LEU A 59 -6.76 -13.80 32.77
N ALA A 60 -5.88 -14.04 33.72
CA ALA A 60 -5.30 -12.98 34.53
C ALA A 60 -4.43 -12.01 33.71
N ASN A 61 -3.94 -12.44 32.55
CA ASN A 61 -3.12 -11.63 31.63
C ASN A 61 -3.92 -11.11 30.43
N PHE A 62 -5.19 -11.45 30.33
CA PHE A 62 -6.05 -11.02 29.21
C PHE A 62 -6.01 -9.48 29.06
N ASN A 63 -5.54 -9.00 27.92
CA ASN A 63 -5.40 -7.58 27.59
C ASN A 63 -4.62 -6.74 28.65
N LYS A 64 -3.68 -7.35 29.37
CA LYS A 64 -2.79 -6.60 30.28
C LYS A 64 -1.65 -5.93 29.54
N PRO A 65 -1.19 -4.76 30.01
CA PRO A 65 0.00 -4.12 29.48
C PRO A 65 1.20 -5.09 29.41
N GLY A 66 1.88 -5.10 28.28
CA GLY A 66 3.02 -5.99 28.01
C GLY A 66 2.67 -7.35 27.40
N THR A 67 1.37 -7.67 27.22
CA THR A 67 0.97 -8.82 26.41
C THR A 67 0.91 -8.45 24.93
N ILE A 68 1.09 -9.45 24.05
CA ILE A 68 0.94 -9.27 22.60
C ILE A 68 -0.44 -8.72 22.28
N MET A 69 -1.49 -9.29 22.87
CA MET A 69 -2.88 -8.82 22.70
C MET A 69 -3.02 -7.32 23.00
N ALA A 70 -2.46 -6.84 24.11
CA ALA A 70 -2.57 -5.42 24.46
C ALA A 70 -1.85 -4.52 23.44
N GLN A 71 -0.70 -4.98 22.93
CA GLN A 71 0.07 -4.25 21.91
C GLN A 71 -0.64 -4.24 20.56
N GLU A 72 -1.28 -5.34 20.15
CA GLU A 72 -2.11 -5.40 18.94
C GLU A 72 -3.30 -4.45 19.02
N ILE A 73 -3.98 -4.43 20.16
CA ILE A 73 -5.11 -3.52 20.41
C ILE A 73 -4.66 -2.07 20.39
N GLU A 74 -3.54 -1.74 21.06
CA GLU A 74 -2.96 -0.40 21.04
C GLU A 74 -2.59 0.03 19.61
N ALA A 75 -2.03 -0.87 18.83
CA ALA A 75 -1.68 -0.62 17.43
C ALA A 75 -2.92 -0.30 16.58
N VAL A 76 -4.02 -1.04 16.75
CA VAL A 76 -5.29 -0.77 16.06
C VAL A 76 -5.85 0.60 16.45
N GLN A 77 -5.79 0.97 17.73
CA GLN A 77 -6.25 2.28 18.21
C GLN A 77 -5.38 3.42 17.68
N ALA A 78 -4.06 3.23 17.62
CA ALA A 78 -3.13 4.19 17.03
C ALA A 78 -3.38 4.36 15.53
N TYR A 79 -3.60 3.26 14.80
CA TYR A 79 -3.98 3.28 13.39
C TYR A 79 -5.26 4.08 13.16
N ALA A 80 -6.32 3.82 13.93
CA ALA A 80 -7.58 4.55 13.84
C ALA A 80 -7.42 6.05 14.13
N THR A 81 -6.59 6.38 15.13
CA THR A 81 -6.29 7.78 15.49
C THR A 81 -5.53 8.50 14.37
N ARG A 82 -4.57 7.83 13.73
CA ARG A 82 -3.85 8.40 12.58
C ARG A 82 -4.77 8.56 11.38
N ASN A 83 -5.63 7.57 11.13
CA ASN A 83 -6.61 7.60 10.04
C ASN A 83 -7.54 8.83 10.12
N ALA A 84 -7.97 9.21 11.31
CA ALA A 84 -8.84 10.38 11.51
C ALA A 84 -8.16 11.72 11.16
N ARG A 85 -6.83 11.75 10.97
CA ARG A 85 -6.09 12.95 10.54
C ARG A 85 -6.05 13.14 9.03
N LEU A 86 -6.49 12.14 8.26
CA LEU A 86 -6.60 12.27 6.81
C LEU A 86 -7.69 13.26 6.44
N SER A 87 -7.54 13.96 5.32
CA SER A 87 -8.60 14.82 4.75
C SER A 87 -9.86 14.01 4.39
N GLN A 88 -9.68 12.76 4.03
CA GLN A 88 -10.74 11.77 3.81
C GLN A 88 -10.34 10.48 4.52
N PRO A 89 -10.82 10.26 5.77
CA PRO A 89 -10.49 9.07 6.53
C PRO A 89 -11.03 7.80 5.89
N ASN A 90 -10.23 6.73 5.94
CA ASN A 90 -10.67 5.40 5.50
C ASN A 90 -11.77 4.87 6.39
N LEU A 91 -12.57 3.98 5.84
CA LEU A 91 -13.55 3.21 6.59
C LEU A 91 -12.87 2.00 7.23
N ILE A 92 -12.95 1.87 8.56
CA ILE A 92 -12.29 0.82 9.33
C ILE A 92 -13.37 -0.06 9.98
N SER A 93 -13.24 -1.37 9.82
CA SER A 93 -13.94 -2.37 10.62
C SER A 93 -12.94 -3.25 11.36
N VAL A 94 -13.29 -3.70 12.56
CA VAL A 94 -12.42 -4.52 13.41
C VAL A 94 -13.17 -5.76 13.85
N SER A 95 -12.53 -6.92 13.72
CA SER A 95 -12.96 -8.18 14.32
C SER A 95 -11.85 -8.79 15.17
N GLY A 96 -12.24 -9.54 16.18
CA GLY A 96 -11.35 -10.39 16.95
C GLY A 96 -11.56 -11.84 16.57
N PHE A 97 -10.50 -12.62 16.46
CA PHE A 97 -10.58 -14.03 16.17
C PHE A 97 -9.72 -14.88 17.11
N ALA A 98 -10.17 -16.10 17.31
CA ALA A 98 -9.47 -17.18 17.99
C ALA A 98 -9.95 -18.51 17.38
N SER A 99 -10.56 -19.44 18.14
CA SER A 99 -11.24 -20.61 17.55
C SER A 99 -12.51 -20.23 16.79
N SER A 100 -13.11 -19.10 17.09
CA SER A 100 -14.21 -18.46 16.36
C SER A 100 -13.96 -16.95 16.19
N VAL A 101 -14.83 -16.26 15.45
CA VAL A 101 -14.70 -14.83 15.15
C VAL A 101 -15.82 -14.04 15.83
N VAL A 102 -15.50 -12.85 16.31
CA VAL A 102 -16.46 -11.90 16.86
C VAL A 102 -16.23 -10.52 16.23
N PRO A 103 -17.28 -9.86 15.71
CA PRO A 103 -17.16 -8.47 15.31
C PRO A 103 -16.91 -7.61 16.56
N ILE A 104 -15.90 -6.74 16.51
CA ILE A 104 -15.64 -5.76 17.55
C ILE A 104 -16.39 -4.47 17.23
N THR A 105 -16.28 -3.98 15.98
CA THR A 105 -17.06 -2.84 15.51
C THR A 105 -18.38 -3.30 14.89
N ASN A 106 -19.42 -2.48 15.00
CA ASN A 106 -20.70 -2.74 14.33
C ASN A 106 -20.66 -2.16 12.89
N GLY A 107 -19.88 -2.82 12.01
CA GLY A 107 -19.64 -2.34 10.65
C GLY A 107 -18.42 -1.42 10.56
N PHE A 108 -18.45 -0.56 9.55
CA PHE A 108 -17.36 0.37 9.25
C PHE A 108 -17.54 1.71 9.96
N SER A 109 -16.45 2.25 10.50
CA SER A 109 -16.40 3.60 11.08
C SER A 109 -15.09 4.29 10.72
N SER A 110 -15.11 5.61 10.62
CA SER A 110 -13.91 6.45 10.52
C SER A 110 -13.62 7.21 11.83
N ASP A 111 -14.50 7.07 12.82
CA ASP A 111 -14.34 7.71 14.13
C ASP A 111 -13.48 6.87 15.07
N PRO A 112 -12.26 7.33 15.45
CA PRO A 112 -11.37 6.59 16.33
C PRO A 112 -11.97 6.40 17.75
N GLN A 113 -12.85 7.29 18.19
CA GLN A 113 -13.48 7.16 19.51
C GLN A 113 -14.53 6.07 19.50
N GLU A 114 -15.26 5.89 18.39
CA GLU A 114 -16.21 4.80 18.24
C GLU A 114 -15.47 3.46 18.22
N ILE A 115 -14.39 3.34 17.43
CA ILE A 115 -13.57 2.13 17.36
C ILE A 115 -12.98 1.79 18.74
N THR A 116 -12.39 2.77 19.42
CA THR A 116 -11.82 2.56 20.77
C THR A 116 -12.87 2.13 21.79
N ARG A 117 -14.05 2.75 21.77
CA ARG A 117 -15.16 2.34 22.66
C ARG A 117 -15.62 0.91 22.37
N ALA A 118 -15.76 0.55 21.09
CA ALA A 118 -16.15 -0.79 20.68
C ALA A 118 -15.11 -1.84 21.15
N ILE A 119 -13.82 -1.57 20.99
CA ILE A 119 -12.74 -2.42 21.48
C ILE A 119 -12.87 -2.62 23.00
N ASN A 120 -12.97 -1.53 23.75
CA ASN A 120 -13.04 -1.58 25.22
C ASN A 120 -14.30 -2.29 25.76
N GLN A 121 -15.40 -2.27 24.99
CA GLN A 121 -16.63 -2.97 25.34
C GLN A 121 -16.59 -4.46 25.06
N VAL A 122 -16.03 -4.85 23.92
CA VAL A 122 -16.03 -6.24 23.42
C VAL A 122 -14.86 -7.03 23.97
N VAL A 123 -13.65 -6.44 24.01
CA VAL A 123 -12.42 -7.13 24.43
C VAL A 123 -12.34 -7.18 25.96
N GLN A 124 -13.08 -8.09 26.54
CA GLN A 124 -13.16 -8.36 27.98
C GLN A 124 -12.79 -9.83 28.24
N PRO A 125 -12.30 -10.21 29.42
CA PRO A 125 -11.94 -11.60 29.74
C PRO A 125 -13.06 -12.62 29.48
N SER A 126 -14.31 -12.21 29.61
CA SER A 126 -15.49 -13.05 29.32
C SER A 126 -15.61 -13.42 27.83
N LEU A 127 -14.93 -12.69 26.94
CA LEU A 127 -14.91 -12.95 25.51
C LEU A 127 -14.32 -14.33 25.20
N VAL A 128 -13.33 -14.80 25.97
CA VAL A 128 -12.69 -16.12 25.79
C VAL A 128 -13.70 -17.26 25.76
N ASN A 129 -14.76 -17.18 26.57
CA ASN A 129 -15.84 -18.19 26.58
C ASN A 129 -16.63 -18.24 25.26
N ARG A 130 -16.59 -17.18 24.47
CA ARG A 130 -17.30 -17.07 23.18
C ARG A 130 -16.43 -17.44 22.00
N ILE A 131 -15.16 -17.08 22.02
CA ILE A 131 -14.24 -17.24 20.87
C ILE A 131 -13.29 -18.43 21.01
N GLY A 132 -13.12 -18.98 22.24
CA GLY A 132 -12.15 -20.03 22.53
C GLY A 132 -10.72 -19.52 22.60
N GLY A 133 -9.74 -20.43 22.56
CA GLY A 133 -8.31 -20.08 22.70
C GLY A 133 -7.42 -20.51 21.53
N GLY A 134 -7.95 -21.17 20.51
CA GLY A 134 -7.19 -21.57 19.30
C GLY A 134 -7.10 -20.42 18.28
N THR A 135 -6.49 -20.70 17.12
CA THR A 135 -6.32 -19.73 16.03
C THR A 135 -6.92 -20.29 14.74
N ASN A 136 -8.13 -19.84 14.37
CA ASN A 136 -8.80 -20.24 13.13
C ASN A 136 -8.73 -19.15 12.09
N MET A 137 -7.64 -19.16 11.31
CA MET A 137 -7.37 -18.17 10.28
C MET A 137 -8.39 -18.20 9.14
N ASN A 138 -8.89 -19.38 8.78
CA ASN A 138 -9.89 -19.50 7.71
C ASN A 138 -11.14 -18.70 8.04
N LEU A 139 -11.68 -18.85 9.26
CA LEU A 139 -12.84 -18.06 9.70
C LEU A 139 -12.53 -16.56 9.79
N ALA A 140 -11.31 -16.17 10.19
CA ALA A 140 -10.92 -14.77 10.24
C ALA A 140 -10.97 -14.13 8.85
N VAL A 141 -10.39 -14.81 7.85
CA VAL A 141 -10.35 -14.32 6.47
C VAL A 141 -11.73 -14.33 5.82
N GLU A 142 -12.53 -15.39 6.01
CA GLU A 142 -13.91 -15.46 5.51
C GLU A 142 -14.80 -14.34 6.09
N ASN A 143 -14.70 -14.09 7.39
CA ASN A 143 -15.44 -13.01 8.05
C ASN A 143 -15.04 -11.63 7.51
N GLY A 144 -13.73 -11.37 7.41
CA GLY A 144 -13.21 -10.11 6.83
C GLY A 144 -13.66 -9.93 5.39
N LEU A 145 -13.59 -10.99 4.57
CA LEU A 145 -14.06 -10.97 3.19
C LEU A 145 -15.55 -10.65 3.10
N SER A 146 -16.38 -11.29 3.94
CA SER A 146 -17.82 -11.04 3.97
C SER A 146 -18.14 -9.59 4.36
N THR A 147 -17.38 -9.04 5.30
CA THR A 147 -17.50 -7.64 5.74
C THR A 147 -17.11 -6.68 4.62
N LEU A 148 -15.98 -6.90 3.96
CA LEU A 148 -15.46 -6.04 2.89
C LEU A 148 -16.35 -6.07 1.63
N LYS A 149 -17.02 -7.18 1.34
CA LYS A 149 -18.01 -7.28 0.25
C LYS A 149 -19.15 -6.27 0.36
N THR A 150 -19.41 -5.72 1.53
CA THR A 150 -20.41 -4.66 1.73
C THR A 150 -19.96 -3.30 1.18
N GLN A 151 -18.69 -3.16 0.78
CA GLN A 151 -18.06 -1.94 0.27
C GLN A 151 -17.50 -2.10 -1.16
N PRO A 152 -18.31 -2.48 -2.16
CA PRO A 152 -17.82 -2.89 -3.48
C PRO A 152 -17.23 -1.74 -4.31
N THR A 153 -17.45 -0.48 -3.91
CA THR A 153 -16.98 0.71 -4.64
C THR A 153 -15.66 1.26 -4.10
N LEU A 154 -15.15 0.70 -3.02
CA LEU A 154 -13.93 1.14 -2.36
C LEU A 154 -12.77 0.16 -2.65
N CYS A 155 -11.56 0.66 -2.48
CA CYS A 155 -10.39 -0.21 -2.36
C CYS A 155 -10.49 -0.99 -1.06
N THR A 156 -10.38 -2.30 -1.13
CA THR A 156 -10.58 -3.18 0.03
C THR A 156 -9.27 -3.79 0.48
N GLU A 157 -8.89 -3.47 1.72
CA GLU A 157 -7.70 -3.99 2.40
C GLU A 157 -8.14 -4.83 3.59
N MET A 158 -7.66 -6.05 3.68
CA MET A 158 -7.77 -6.88 4.87
C MET A 158 -6.39 -6.99 5.51
N LEU A 159 -6.28 -6.66 6.78
CA LEU A 159 -5.05 -6.86 7.56
C LEU A 159 -5.35 -7.83 8.70
N VAL A 160 -4.61 -8.92 8.70
CA VAL A 160 -4.64 -9.90 9.79
C VAL A 160 -3.40 -9.71 10.65
N ILE A 161 -3.59 -9.54 11.95
CA ILE A 161 -2.53 -9.36 12.94
C ILE A 161 -2.55 -10.62 13.83
N THR A 162 -1.44 -11.35 13.91
CA THR A 162 -1.37 -12.62 14.66
C THR A 162 0.06 -12.97 15.09
N ASP A 163 0.19 -13.66 16.21
CA ASP A 163 1.43 -14.26 16.70
C ASP A 163 1.53 -15.76 16.39
N GLY A 164 0.50 -16.32 15.72
CA GLY A 164 0.36 -17.76 15.51
C GLY A 164 0.92 -18.27 14.18
N VAL A 165 1.24 -19.58 14.19
CA VAL A 165 1.46 -20.35 12.97
C VAL A 165 0.10 -20.88 12.51
N PHE A 166 -0.22 -20.68 11.24
CA PHE A 166 -1.54 -21.01 10.67
C PHE A 166 -1.40 -21.51 9.23
N ASN A 167 -2.49 -22.07 8.73
CA ASN A 167 -2.66 -22.39 7.32
C ASN A 167 -3.99 -21.84 6.83
N ILE A 168 -4.05 -21.45 5.56
CA ILE A 168 -5.27 -20.96 4.91
C ILE A 168 -5.62 -21.91 3.77
N ASN A 169 -6.91 -22.26 3.68
CA ASN A 169 -7.41 -23.06 2.57
C ASN A 169 -7.23 -22.29 1.25
N PRO A 170 -6.60 -22.88 0.22
CA PRO A 170 -6.44 -22.22 -1.09
C PRO A 170 -7.72 -21.67 -1.70
N GLU A 171 -8.85 -22.35 -1.49
CA GLU A 171 -10.16 -21.89 -1.97
C GLU A 171 -10.57 -20.51 -1.38
N ILE A 172 -10.15 -20.20 -0.15
CA ILE A 172 -10.40 -18.91 0.49
C ILE A 172 -9.55 -17.82 -0.18
N ILE A 173 -8.28 -18.14 -0.49
CA ILE A 173 -7.40 -17.20 -1.21
C ILE A 173 -7.96 -16.87 -2.59
N GLU A 174 -8.46 -17.90 -3.32
CA GLU A 174 -9.13 -17.69 -4.61
C GLU A 174 -10.36 -16.78 -4.48
N GLN A 175 -11.16 -16.95 -3.43
CA GLN A 175 -12.30 -16.08 -3.16
C GLN A 175 -11.87 -14.64 -2.84
N VAL A 176 -10.81 -14.44 -2.05
CA VAL A 176 -10.24 -13.12 -1.74
C VAL A 176 -9.80 -12.42 -3.04
N GLN A 177 -9.09 -13.15 -3.91
CA GLN A 177 -8.68 -12.64 -5.23
C GLN A 177 -9.88 -12.28 -6.13
N ALA A 178 -10.88 -13.17 -6.21
CA ALA A 178 -12.07 -12.96 -7.03
C ALA A 178 -12.84 -11.69 -6.66
N HIS A 179 -12.70 -11.21 -5.41
CA HIS A 179 -13.35 -9.99 -4.93
C HIS A 179 -12.41 -8.79 -4.86
N ASN A 180 -11.19 -8.91 -5.42
CA ASN A 180 -10.16 -7.85 -5.43
C ASN A 180 -9.84 -7.31 -4.02
N VAL A 181 -9.91 -8.16 -2.99
CA VAL A 181 -9.49 -7.82 -1.63
C VAL A 181 -7.98 -8.08 -1.51
N ARG A 182 -7.23 -7.10 -1.04
CA ARG A 182 -5.81 -7.31 -0.73
C ARG A 182 -5.67 -7.85 0.68
N LEU A 183 -5.10 -9.03 0.79
CA LEU A 183 -4.89 -9.72 2.06
C LEU A 183 -3.47 -9.44 2.55
N ASN A 184 -3.39 -8.75 3.68
CA ASN A 184 -2.14 -8.36 4.31
C ASN A 184 -1.98 -9.09 5.64
N PHE A 185 -0.74 -9.43 5.99
CA PHE A 185 -0.41 -10.09 7.25
C PHE A 185 0.62 -9.31 8.03
N LEU A 186 0.41 -9.21 9.32
CA LEU A 186 1.36 -8.71 10.30
C LEU A 186 1.64 -9.82 11.31
N ILE A 187 2.82 -10.45 11.18
CA ILE A 187 3.23 -11.59 11.99
C ILE A 187 4.06 -11.07 13.17
N VAL A 188 3.53 -11.28 14.38
CA VAL A 188 4.07 -10.71 15.61
C VAL A 188 4.97 -11.72 16.31
N GLY A 189 6.27 -11.41 16.42
CA GLY A 189 7.22 -12.22 17.21
C GLY A 189 7.54 -13.60 16.63
N GLN A 190 7.10 -13.91 15.44
CA GLN A 190 7.38 -15.16 14.72
C GLN A 190 7.98 -14.87 13.35
N PRO A 191 8.82 -15.76 12.81
CA PRO A 191 9.38 -15.57 11.46
C PRO A 191 8.31 -15.71 10.39
N LEU A 192 8.38 -14.86 9.38
CA LEU A 192 7.51 -14.89 8.22
C LEU A 192 7.82 -16.14 7.36
N THR A 193 6.82 -16.97 7.10
CA THR A 193 6.98 -18.14 6.24
C THR A 193 6.81 -17.78 4.76
N ALA A 194 7.39 -18.60 3.87
CA ALA A 194 7.27 -18.42 2.43
C ALA A 194 5.81 -18.52 1.95
N GLU A 195 5.00 -19.35 2.60
CA GLU A 195 3.58 -19.56 2.28
C GLU A 195 2.75 -18.33 2.58
N ILE A 196 2.93 -17.71 3.76
CA ILE A 196 2.22 -16.45 4.13
C ILE A 196 2.57 -15.34 3.13
N ASN A 197 3.85 -15.22 2.78
CA ASN A 197 4.29 -14.24 1.79
C ASN A 197 3.68 -14.54 0.40
N GLN A 198 3.54 -15.80 0.03
CA GLN A 198 2.90 -16.20 -1.21
C GLN A 198 1.42 -15.81 -1.23
N TRP A 199 0.64 -16.08 -0.17
CA TRP A 199 -0.79 -15.72 -0.09
C TRP A 199 -1.01 -14.20 -0.16
N ALA A 200 -0.19 -13.44 0.57
CA ALA A 200 -0.22 -11.97 0.48
C ALA A 200 0.02 -11.52 -0.97
N ASN A 201 1.11 -11.97 -1.58
CA ASN A 201 1.47 -11.59 -2.95
C ASN A 201 0.42 -11.98 -3.99
N GLN A 202 -0.21 -13.17 -3.86
CA GLN A 202 -1.27 -13.62 -4.76
C GLN A 202 -2.47 -12.68 -4.77
N THR A 203 -2.78 -12.06 -3.64
CA THR A 203 -3.89 -11.09 -3.51
C THR A 203 -3.45 -9.64 -3.73
N GLY A 204 -2.16 -9.39 -4.02
CA GLY A 204 -1.59 -8.04 -4.14
C GLY A 204 -1.40 -7.31 -2.82
N GLY A 205 -1.49 -8.04 -1.69
CA GLY A 205 -1.18 -7.56 -0.36
C GLY A 205 0.30 -7.71 0.02
N ILE A 206 0.58 -7.58 1.31
CA ILE A 206 1.92 -7.72 1.90
C ILE A 206 1.88 -8.61 3.13
N ALA A 207 3.04 -9.20 3.45
CA ALA A 207 3.28 -9.85 4.72
C ALA A 207 4.52 -9.23 5.36
N LEU A 208 4.39 -8.81 6.61
CA LEU A 208 5.45 -8.18 7.38
C LEU A 208 5.66 -8.93 8.70
N GLU A 209 6.91 -9.05 9.10
CA GLU A 209 7.31 -9.55 10.41
C GLU A 209 7.59 -8.37 11.34
N VAL A 210 7.11 -8.45 12.57
CA VAL A 210 7.28 -7.38 13.54
C VAL A 210 7.55 -7.91 14.93
N SER A 211 8.39 -7.22 15.70
CA SER A 211 8.51 -7.47 17.13
C SER A 211 7.29 -6.93 17.87
N PRO A 212 6.86 -7.55 18.99
CA PRO A 212 5.74 -7.04 19.77
C PRO A 212 5.85 -5.56 20.15
N SER A 213 7.06 -5.09 20.47
CA SER A 213 7.30 -3.70 20.86
C SER A 213 7.20 -2.67 19.73
N SER A 214 7.29 -3.11 18.45
CA SER A 214 7.31 -2.23 17.29
C SER A 214 6.01 -2.27 16.47
N ILE A 215 5.01 -3.06 16.91
CA ILE A 215 3.77 -3.27 16.16
C ILE A 215 3.00 -1.97 15.95
N THR A 216 2.94 -1.11 16.97
CA THR A 216 2.23 0.18 16.91
C THR A 216 2.87 1.11 15.90
N GLU A 217 4.19 1.21 15.87
CA GLU A 217 4.94 2.03 14.91
C GLU A 217 4.74 1.50 13.49
N LEU A 218 4.96 0.18 13.27
CA LEU A 218 4.84 -0.43 11.96
C LEU A 218 3.42 -0.28 11.39
N LEU A 219 2.39 -0.55 12.19
CA LEU A 219 1.01 -0.46 11.76
C LEU A 219 0.58 0.99 11.49
N SER A 220 0.94 1.90 12.39
CA SER A 220 0.53 3.31 12.26
C SER A 220 1.37 4.09 11.25
N GLU A 221 2.55 3.64 10.86
CA GLU A 221 3.41 4.32 9.90
C GLU A 221 3.50 3.58 8.57
N GLU A 222 4.19 2.46 8.50
CA GLU A 222 4.50 1.79 7.24
C GLU A 222 3.25 1.20 6.57
N VAL A 223 2.45 0.41 7.30
CA VAL A 223 1.22 -0.18 6.77
C VAL A 223 0.21 0.91 6.41
N PHE A 224 0.09 1.92 7.28
CA PHE A 224 -0.79 3.07 7.04
C PHE A 224 -0.42 3.83 5.77
N GLU A 225 0.84 4.17 5.56
CA GLU A 225 1.30 4.89 4.37
C GLU A 225 1.07 4.06 3.10
N ARG A 226 1.30 2.74 3.19
CA ARG A 226 1.09 1.84 2.07
C ARG A 226 -0.37 1.74 1.65
N PHE A 227 -1.30 1.66 2.60
CA PHE A 227 -2.74 1.63 2.30
C PHE A 227 -3.23 2.95 1.72
N ASN A 228 -2.59 4.06 2.07
CA ASN A 228 -2.94 5.40 1.61
C ASN A 228 -2.08 5.91 0.45
N ALA A 229 -1.13 5.10 -0.05
CA ALA A 229 -0.30 5.48 -1.17
C ALA A 229 -1.14 5.76 -2.42
N ASN A 230 -0.96 6.94 -3.00
CA ASN A 230 -1.66 7.33 -4.22
C ASN A 230 -0.92 6.77 -5.45
N PRO A 231 -1.49 5.82 -6.20
CA PRO A 231 -0.83 5.19 -7.34
C PRO A 231 -0.60 6.16 -8.52
N LEU A 232 -1.27 7.32 -8.54
CA LEU A 232 -1.07 8.33 -9.57
C LEU A 232 0.26 9.08 -9.40
N VAL A 233 0.79 9.15 -8.18
CA VAL A 233 2.07 9.85 -7.91
C VAL A 233 3.23 9.23 -8.70
N PRO A 234 3.53 7.91 -8.58
CA PRO A 234 4.58 7.29 -9.37
C PRO A 234 4.30 7.35 -10.87
N LEU A 235 3.04 7.31 -11.30
CA LEU A 235 2.66 7.46 -12.70
C LEU A 235 3.04 8.85 -13.24
N PHE A 236 2.71 9.92 -12.52
CA PHE A 236 3.10 11.28 -12.91
C PHE A 236 4.61 11.48 -12.92
N TYR A 237 5.34 10.92 -11.95
CA TYR A 237 6.80 10.94 -11.98
C TYR A 237 7.36 10.17 -13.18
N GLY A 238 6.76 9.04 -13.55
CA GLY A 238 7.13 8.28 -14.75
C GLY A 238 6.95 9.12 -16.03
N PHE A 239 5.82 9.79 -16.20
CA PHE A 239 5.60 10.69 -17.33
C PHE A 239 6.52 11.92 -17.29
N ALA A 240 6.81 12.45 -16.12
CA ALA A 240 7.79 13.52 -15.95
C ALA A 240 9.18 13.07 -16.42
N PHE A 241 9.61 11.86 -16.05
CA PHE A 241 10.88 11.29 -16.47
C PHE A 241 10.96 11.06 -17.98
N ILE A 242 9.90 10.52 -18.60
CA ILE A 242 9.80 10.37 -20.05
C ILE A 242 9.94 11.76 -20.72
N SER A 243 9.17 12.74 -20.25
CA SER A 243 9.21 14.11 -20.78
C SER A 243 10.60 14.73 -20.65
N PHE A 244 11.30 14.47 -19.54
CA PHE A 244 12.69 14.88 -19.33
C PHE A 244 13.64 14.24 -20.36
N MET A 245 13.49 12.95 -20.67
CA MET A 245 14.31 12.28 -21.67
C MET A 245 14.10 12.84 -23.08
N TRP A 246 12.86 13.20 -23.43
CA TRP A 246 12.58 13.90 -24.69
C TRP A 246 13.10 15.34 -24.72
N MET A 247 13.08 16.06 -23.60
CA MET A 247 13.67 17.39 -23.47
C MET A 247 15.18 17.34 -23.67
N MET A 248 15.84 16.27 -23.20
CA MET A 248 17.27 16.06 -23.32
C MET A 248 17.75 15.66 -24.72
N LEU A 249 16.84 15.40 -25.67
CA LEU A 249 17.16 14.96 -27.03
C LEU A 249 18.18 15.89 -27.71
N LEU A 250 17.89 17.19 -27.79
CA LEU A 250 18.78 18.17 -28.42
C LEU A 250 20.08 18.46 -27.63
N PRO A 251 20.00 18.59 -26.27
CA PRO A 251 21.24 18.69 -25.47
C PRO A 251 22.18 17.50 -25.66
N LEU A 252 21.66 16.27 -25.66
CA LEU A 252 22.46 15.05 -25.86
C LEU A 252 23.06 14.98 -27.25
N GLU A 253 22.28 15.29 -28.30
CA GLU A 253 22.78 15.36 -29.68
C GLU A 253 23.97 16.31 -29.79
N ARG A 254 23.85 17.52 -29.21
CA ARG A 254 24.93 18.51 -29.19
C ARG A 254 26.13 18.02 -28.39
N PHE A 255 25.89 17.42 -27.24
CA PHE A 255 26.97 16.85 -26.41
C PHE A 255 27.73 15.75 -27.16
N PHE A 256 27.05 14.80 -27.78
CA PHE A 256 27.69 13.73 -28.55
C PHE A 256 28.47 14.28 -29.75
N ASN A 257 27.92 15.28 -30.43
CA ASN A 257 28.61 15.88 -31.57
C ASN A 257 29.82 16.72 -31.15
N GLN A 258 29.69 17.57 -30.12
CA GLN A 258 30.72 18.53 -29.74
C GLN A 258 31.80 17.94 -28.82
N ALA A 259 31.38 17.16 -27.80
CA ALA A 259 32.30 16.62 -26.79
C ALA A 259 32.92 15.30 -27.25
N LEU A 260 32.15 14.40 -27.84
CA LEU A 260 32.61 13.08 -28.28
C LEU A 260 32.98 13.06 -29.77
N ARG A 261 32.80 14.17 -30.50
CA ARG A 261 33.11 14.31 -31.96
C ARG A 261 32.41 13.26 -32.82
N ILE A 262 31.26 12.75 -32.40
CA ILE A 262 30.44 11.80 -33.16
C ILE A 262 29.76 12.55 -34.31
N ARG A 263 29.69 11.93 -35.49
CA ARG A 263 28.99 12.53 -36.64
C ARG A 263 27.53 12.83 -36.26
N ILE A 264 27.03 13.97 -36.68
CA ILE A 264 25.69 14.49 -36.29
C ILE A 264 24.58 13.49 -36.58
N ASP A 265 24.64 12.74 -37.69
CA ASP A 265 23.67 11.72 -38.07
C ASP A 265 23.57 10.59 -37.04
N TYR A 266 24.70 10.18 -36.45
CA TYR A 266 24.75 9.15 -35.41
C TYR A 266 24.36 9.73 -34.03
N ALA A 267 24.79 10.94 -33.71
CA ALA A 267 24.47 11.64 -32.49
C ALA A 267 22.92 11.82 -32.36
N SER A 268 22.29 12.26 -33.44
CA SER A 268 20.80 12.41 -33.50
C SER A 268 20.09 11.07 -33.29
N LYS A 269 20.50 10.01 -34.01
CA LYS A 269 19.92 8.68 -33.87
C LYS A 269 20.06 8.14 -32.44
N VAL A 270 21.24 8.25 -31.84
CA VAL A 270 21.47 7.79 -30.46
C VAL A 270 20.58 8.54 -29.46
N SER A 271 20.44 9.87 -29.61
CA SER A 271 19.59 10.69 -28.75
C SER A 271 18.11 10.30 -28.87
N VAL A 272 17.63 10.05 -30.10
CA VAL A 272 16.25 9.60 -30.33
C VAL A 272 16.03 8.20 -29.76
N TYR A 273 16.95 7.26 -30.01
CA TYR A 273 16.83 5.90 -29.45
C TYR A 273 16.83 5.89 -27.93
N ASN A 274 17.64 6.75 -27.30
CA ASN A 274 17.59 6.93 -25.84
C ASN A 274 16.21 7.37 -25.36
N ALA A 275 15.59 8.38 -25.99
CA ALA A 275 14.27 8.86 -25.62
C ALA A 275 13.18 7.78 -25.81
N ILE A 276 13.22 7.05 -26.94
CA ILE A 276 12.31 5.93 -27.21
C ILE A 276 12.50 4.80 -26.21
N PHE A 277 13.73 4.44 -25.91
CA PHE A 277 14.05 3.40 -24.91
C PHE A 277 13.38 3.71 -23.57
N TRP A 278 13.54 4.93 -23.05
CA TRP A 278 12.96 5.31 -21.76
C TRP A 278 11.44 5.46 -21.81
N THR A 279 10.87 5.78 -22.97
CA THR A 279 9.40 5.80 -23.15
C THR A 279 8.80 4.39 -22.99
N ILE A 280 9.54 3.35 -23.38
CA ILE A 280 9.11 1.95 -23.24
C ILE A 280 9.52 1.38 -21.87
N ALA A 281 10.75 1.63 -21.44
CA ALA A 281 11.29 1.04 -20.22
C ALA A 281 10.61 1.57 -18.95
N THR A 282 10.23 2.86 -18.90
CA THR A 282 9.62 3.46 -17.71
C THR A 282 8.29 2.81 -17.31
N PRO A 283 7.28 2.65 -18.21
CA PRO A 283 6.05 1.98 -17.81
C PRO A 283 6.27 0.51 -17.44
N ILE A 284 7.17 -0.20 -18.14
CA ILE A 284 7.53 -1.58 -17.78
C ILE A 284 8.12 -1.64 -16.38
N TYR A 285 9.02 -0.72 -16.04
CA TYR A 285 9.61 -0.63 -14.70
C TYR A 285 8.56 -0.34 -13.62
N LEU A 286 7.65 0.62 -13.85
CA LEU A 286 6.58 0.97 -12.91
C LEU A 286 5.66 -0.22 -12.62
N ILE A 287 5.33 -1.01 -13.65
CA ILE A 287 4.51 -2.22 -13.50
C ILE A 287 5.30 -3.33 -12.79
N ALA A 288 6.52 -3.60 -13.23
CA ALA A 288 7.36 -4.67 -12.68
C ALA A 288 7.76 -4.44 -11.21
N SER A 289 7.94 -3.17 -10.81
CA SER A 289 8.24 -2.78 -9.43
C SER A 289 7.00 -2.74 -8.52
N GLY A 290 5.79 -2.95 -9.06
CA GLY A 290 4.54 -2.84 -8.30
C GLY A 290 4.16 -1.40 -7.92
N LEU A 291 4.91 -0.38 -8.39
CA LEU A 291 4.59 1.04 -8.13
C LEU A 291 3.31 1.50 -8.84
N PHE A 292 2.97 0.85 -9.94
CA PHE A 292 1.74 1.07 -10.68
C PHE A 292 1.21 -0.25 -11.23
N ASN A 293 -0.02 -0.61 -10.88
CA ASN A 293 -0.69 -1.77 -11.44
C ASN A 293 -1.94 -1.33 -12.20
N PRO A 294 -1.90 -1.32 -13.55
CA PRO A 294 -3.04 -0.85 -14.37
C PRO A 294 -4.24 -1.81 -14.33
N PHE A 295 -4.04 -3.05 -13.85
CA PHE A 295 -5.08 -4.07 -13.79
C PHE A 295 -5.75 -4.18 -12.42
N GLN A 296 -5.22 -3.53 -11.40
CA GLN A 296 -5.86 -3.43 -10.11
C GLN A 296 -6.53 -2.05 -10.00
N SER A 297 -7.86 -2.06 -9.93
CA SER A 297 -8.68 -0.85 -9.72
C SER A 297 -8.37 -0.13 -8.40
N CYS A 298 -7.56 -0.76 -7.62
CA CYS A 298 -6.95 -0.31 -6.37
C CYS A 298 -5.43 -0.61 -6.38
#